data_d1767163f3ce50864fa10d4350142736
#
_entry.id   d1767163f3ce50864fa10d4350142736
#
_cell.length_a   1.000
_cell.length_b   1.000
_cell.length_c   1.000
_cell.angle_alpha   90.00
_cell.angle_beta   90.00
_cell.angle_gamma   90.00
#
_symmetry.space_group_name_H-M   'P 1'
#
loop_
_entity.id
_entity.type
_entity.pdbx_description
1 polymer ?
#
loop_
_entity_poly.entity_id
_entity_poly.type
_entity_poly.pdbx_seq_one_letter_code
_entity_poly.pdbx_strand_id
1 'polypeptide(L)'
;MSNLEKTLSIIKPDAVERNLENKIKDFIVKKSLKIIKSKKVKISKEEASEFYKVHQTKPFYNDLCAYLSSGPIYVMVLEGKNAVLKNREIMGATDPLKAEEGTLRKLYGLSIDKNSVHGSDSVENAKIEIDFFFKD
;
A
#
# COMPACT_ATOMS: atom_id res chain seq x y z
N MET A 1 3.43 24.80 13.52
CA MET A 1 2.33 23.85 13.31
C MET A 1 2.78 22.70 12.46
N SER A 2 2.55 21.54 12.95
CA SER A 2 2.93 20.34 12.25
C SER A 2 1.87 20.00 11.19
N ASN A 3 2.29 19.74 9.96
CA ASN A 3 1.44 19.19 8.91
C ASN A 3 1.63 17.68 8.78
N LEU A 4 1.95 17.05 9.90
CA LEU A 4 2.16 15.61 9.90
C LEU A 4 0.86 14.89 9.61
N GLU A 5 0.93 14.01 8.64
CA GLU A 5 -0.16 13.12 8.27
C GLU A 5 0.28 11.68 8.42
N LYS A 6 -0.69 10.81 8.53
CA LYS A 6 -0.43 9.37 8.50
C LYS A 6 -1.15 8.78 7.30
N THR A 7 -0.53 7.77 6.69
CA THR A 7 -1.14 7.04 5.60
C THR A 7 -0.86 5.55 5.78
N LEU A 8 -1.71 4.71 5.23
CA LEU A 8 -1.49 3.28 5.24
C LEU A 8 -0.75 2.89 3.97
N SER A 9 0.27 2.04 4.13
CA SER A 9 0.97 1.44 3.00
C SER A 9 0.93 -0.07 3.15
N ILE A 10 0.75 -0.76 2.04
CA ILE A 10 0.79 -2.22 2.02
C ILE A 10 1.83 -2.64 0.99
N ILE A 11 2.71 -3.57 1.39
CA ILE A 11 3.57 -4.27 0.44
C ILE A 11 2.81 -5.54 0.07
N LYS A 12 2.40 -5.64 -1.18
CA LYS A 12 1.51 -6.68 -1.68
C LYS A 12 2.21 -8.03 -1.84
N PRO A 13 1.43 -9.13 -1.97
CA PRO A 13 2.03 -10.47 -2.06
C PRO A 13 3.09 -10.65 -3.14
N ASP A 14 2.95 -10.01 -4.30
CA ASP A 14 3.95 -10.15 -5.37
C ASP A 14 5.32 -9.65 -4.94
N ALA A 15 5.38 -8.56 -4.18
CA ALA A 15 6.63 -8.02 -3.70
C ALA A 15 7.18 -8.82 -2.52
N VAL A 16 6.30 -9.26 -1.61
CA VAL A 16 6.73 -10.09 -0.47
C VAL A 16 7.31 -11.42 -0.97
N GLU A 17 6.66 -12.04 -1.95
CA GLU A 17 7.12 -13.29 -2.55
C GLU A 17 8.52 -13.15 -3.14
N ARG A 18 8.84 -11.98 -3.69
CA ARG A 18 10.16 -11.70 -4.26
C ARG A 18 11.15 -11.13 -3.25
N ASN A 19 10.78 -11.11 -1.97
CA ASN A 19 11.63 -10.61 -0.87
C ASN A 19 12.04 -9.13 -1.06
N LEU A 20 11.13 -8.31 -1.53
CA LEU A 20 11.40 -6.90 -1.80
C LEU A 20 11.03 -5.98 -0.64
N GLU A 21 10.47 -6.49 0.45
CA GLU A 21 9.95 -5.68 1.55
C GLU A 21 11.00 -4.75 2.16
N ASN A 22 12.22 -5.22 2.35
CA ASN A 22 13.26 -4.37 2.92
C ASN A 22 13.71 -3.27 1.96
N LYS A 23 13.79 -3.60 0.67
CA LYS A 23 14.13 -2.60 -0.35
C LYS A 23 13.07 -1.52 -0.46
N ILE A 24 11.79 -1.91 -0.39
CA ILE A 24 10.67 -0.99 -0.44
C ILE A 24 10.64 -0.10 0.80
N LYS A 25 10.85 -0.69 1.99
CA LYS A 25 10.91 0.08 3.23
C LYS A 25 12.03 1.12 3.20
N ASP A 26 13.22 0.71 2.77
CA ASP A 26 14.36 1.62 2.65
C ASP A 26 14.09 2.75 1.68
N PHE A 27 13.44 2.45 0.56
CA PHE A 27 13.08 3.44 -0.44
C PHE A 27 12.15 4.50 0.15
N ILE A 28 11.13 4.06 0.88
CA ILE A 28 10.15 4.94 1.52
C ILE A 28 10.85 5.87 2.54
N VAL A 29 11.72 5.31 3.37
CA VAL A 29 12.44 6.07 4.40
C VAL A 29 13.36 7.11 3.75
N LYS A 30 14.04 6.73 2.68
CA LYS A 30 14.91 7.67 1.94
C LYS A 30 14.13 8.82 1.31
N LYS A 31 12.85 8.65 1.07
CA LYS A 31 11.98 9.70 0.53
C LYS A 31 11.30 10.54 1.62
N SER A 32 11.81 10.45 2.84
CA SER A 32 11.40 11.31 3.96
C SER A 32 10.04 10.96 4.58
N LEU A 33 9.61 9.71 4.46
CA LEU A 33 8.48 9.22 5.23
C LEU A 33 8.98 8.27 6.30
N LYS A 34 8.39 8.39 7.50
CA LYS A 34 8.78 7.57 8.64
C LYS A 34 7.80 6.39 8.79
N ILE A 35 8.33 5.19 8.95
CA ILE A 35 7.51 4.02 9.21
C ILE A 35 7.33 3.93 10.74
N ILE A 36 6.14 4.25 11.23
CA ILE A 36 5.88 4.29 12.67
C ILE A 36 5.25 3.01 13.21
N LYS A 37 4.61 2.22 12.34
CA LYS A 37 4.09 0.90 12.68
C LYS A 37 4.25 0.00 11.46
N SER A 38 4.50 -1.27 11.70
CA SER A 38 4.61 -2.23 10.62
C SER A 38 4.37 -3.64 11.17
N LYS A 39 3.67 -4.47 10.40
CA LYS A 39 3.51 -5.87 10.74
C LYS A 39 3.29 -6.70 9.47
N LYS A 40 3.70 -7.97 9.54
CA LYS A 40 3.47 -8.93 8.47
C LYS A 40 2.22 -9.72 8.83
N VAL A 41 1.27 -9.79 7.92
CA VAL A 41 0.02 -10.51 8.15
C VAL A 41 -0.39 -11.25 6.88
N LYS A 42 -1.21 -12.30 7.08
CA LYS A 42 -1.91 -12.94 5.97
C LYS A 42 -3.39 -12.80 6.27
N ILE A 43 -4.12 -12.10 5.42
CA ILE A 43 -5.54 -11.87 5.65
C ILE A 43 -6.38 -12.88 4.88
N SER A 44 -7.62 -13.09 5.36
CA SER A 44 -8.58 -13.94 4.67
C SER A 44 -9.19 -13.19 3.49
N LYS A 45 -9.87 -13.92 2.61
CA LYS A 45 -10.60 -13.30 1.51
C LYS A 45 -11.72 -12.40 2.03
N GLU A 46 -12.36 -12.80 3.14
CA GLU A 46 -13.39 -11.99 3.78
C GLU A 46 -12.82 -10.66 4.29
N GLU A 47 -11.64 -10.70 4.89
CA GLU A 47 -10.96 -9.48 5.35
C GLU A 47 -10.57 -8.59 4.19
N ALA A 48 -10.08 -9.16 3.09
CA ALA A 48 -9.75 -8.42 1.88
C ALA A 48 -11.01 -7.77 1.29
N SER A 49 -12.12 -8.48 1.31
CA SER A 49 -13.40 -7.97 0.81
C SER A 49 -13.86 -6.76 1.62
N GLU A 50 -13.68 -6.82 2.93
CA GLU A 50 -14.02 -5.71 3.81
C GLU A 50 -13.12 -4.51 3.55
N PHE A 51 -11.83 -4.75 3.38
CA PHE A 51 -10.86 -3.69 3.10
C PHE A 51 -11.17 -2.97 1.78
N TYR A 52 -11.55 -3.72 0.74
CA TYR A 52 -11.85 -3.17 -0.58
C TYR A 52 -13.32 -2.88 -0.80
N LYS A 53 -14.12 -2.83 0.27
CA LYS A 53 -15.58 -2.65 0.18
C LYS A 53 -16.00 -1.47 -0.70
N VAL A 54 -15.24 -0.39 -0.69
CA VAL A 54 -15.53 0.79 -1.52
C VAL A 54 -15.48 0.48 -3.02
N HIS A 55 -14.85 -0.63 -3.40
CA HIS A 55 -14.71 -1.04 -4.80
C HIS A 55 -15.64 -2.20 -5.18
N GLN A 56 -16.59 -2.58 -4.30
CA GLN A 56 -17.39 -3.81 -4.46
C GLN A 56 -18.22 -3.83 -5.75
N THR A 57 -18.51 -2.69 -6.34
CA THR A 57 -19.27 -2.62 -7.59
C THR A 57 -18.40 -2.68 -8.84
N LYS A 58 -17.09 -2.69 -8.69
CA LYS A 58 -16.16 -2.68 -9.82
C LYS A 58 -15.87 -4.09 -10.31
N PRO A 59 -15.71 -4.27 -11.65
CA PRO A 59 -15.48 -5.63 -12.18
C PRO A 59 -14.24 -6.33 -11.66
N PHE A 60 -13.21 -5.58 -11.25
CA PHE A 60 -11.96 -6.15 -10.75
C PHE A 60 -11.97 -6.45 -9.24
N TYR A 61 -13.09 -6.19 -8.55
CA TYR A 61 -13.18 -6.33 -7.09
C TYR A 61 -12.79 -7.72 -6.58
N ASN A 62 -13.36 -8.77 -7.20
CA ASN A 62 -13.07 -10.15 -6.76
C ASN A 62 -11.60 -10.50 -6.96
N ASP A 63 -11.01 -10.04 -8.05
CA ASP A 63 -9.60 -10.28 -8.34
C ASP A 63 -8.69 -9.57 -7.34
N LEU A 64 -9.02 -8.33 -6.97
CA LEU A 64 -8.28 -7.59 -5.94
C LEU A 64 -8.30 -8.32 -4.61
N CYS A 65 -9.49 -8.78 -4.19
CA CYS A 65 -9.65 -9.47 -2.91
C CYS A 65 -8.90 -10.79 -2.90
N ALA A 66 -9.02 -11.57 -3.96
CA ALA A 66 -8.32 -12.85 -4.09
C ALA A 66 -6.80 -12.63 -4.07
N TYR A 67 -6.33 -11.63 -4.78
CA TYR A 67 -4.90 -11.35 -4.85
C TYR A 67 -4.33 -10.91 -3.51
N LEU A 68 -4.98 -9.95 -2.84
CA LEU A 68 -4.48 -9.43 -1.57
C LEU A 68 -4.42 -10.52 -0.50
N SER A 69 -5.34 -11.47 -0.54
CA SER A 69 -5.40 -12.58 0.42
C SER A 69 -4.58 -13.79 0.00
N SER A 70 -3.92 -13.75 -1.16
CA SER A 70 -3.21 -14.92 -1.71
C SER A 70 -1.91 -15.26 -1.00
N GLY A 71 -1.34 -14.34 -0.24
CA GLY A 71 -0.09 -14.57 0.48
C GLY A 71 0.15 -13.50 1.51
N PRO A 72 1.27 -13.59 2.25
CA PRO A 72 1.60 -12.60 3.26
C PRO A 72 1.78 -11.20 2.67
N ILE A 73 1.40 -10.21 3.45
CA ILE A 73 1.59 -8.79 3.11
C ILE A 73 2.24 -8.10 4.31
N TYR A 74 2.88 -6.96 4.05
CA TYR A 74 3.31 -6.06 5.11
C TYR A 74 2.40 -4.85 5.11
N VAL A 75 1.81 -4.55 6.28
CA VAL A 75 1.01 -3.34 6.45
C VAL A 75 1.79 -2.39 7.31
N MET A 76 1.82 -1.11 6.92
CA MET A 76 2.63 -0.10 7.57
C MET A 76 1.86 1.19 7.73
N VAL A 77 2.11 1.89 8.84
CA VAL A 77 1.67 3.27 8.99
C VAL A 77 2.86 4.16 8.71
N LEU A 78 2.72 5.03 7.73
CA LEU A 78 3.74 6.00 7.36
C LEU A 78 3.33 7.37 7.88
N GLU A 79 4.30 8.13 8.38
CA GLU A 79 4.05 9.47 8.89
C GLU A 79 5.03 10.44 8.25
N GLY A 80 4.53 11.61 7.92
CA GLY A 80 5.34 12.67 7.37
C GLY A 80 4.49 13.84 6.92
N LYS A 81 5.15 14.88 6.45
CA LYS A 81 4.47 16.05 5.91
C LYS A 81 3.78 15.66 4.60
N ASN A 82 2.47 15.89 4.51
CA ASN A 82 1.69 15.51 3.33
C ASN A 82 1.85 14.02 2.97
N ALA A 83 1.81 13.14 3.97
CA ALA A 83 2.16 11.74 3.80
C ALA A 83 1.33 11.03 2.72
N VAL A 84 0.03 11.32 2.63
CA VAL A 84 -0.84 10.67 1.64
C VAL A 84 -0.36 10.98 0.22
N LEU A 85 -0.22 12.25 -0.10
CA LEU A 85 0.23 12.67 -1.44
C LEU A 85 1.65 12.20 -1.71
N LYS A 86 2.54 12.36 -0.74
CA LYS A 86 3.94 11.98 -0.88
C LYS A 86 4.09 10.48 -1.16
N ASN A 87 3.35 9.65 -0.43
CA ASN A 87 3.40 8.21 -0.66
C ASN A 87 2.87 7.84 -2.05
N ARG A 88 1.84 8.53 -2.52
CA ARG A 88 1.34 8.27 -3.88
C ARG A 88 2.38 8.63 -4.94
N GLU A 89 3.12 9.70 -4.74
CA GLU A 89 4.22 10.07 -5.63
C GLU A 89 5.34 9.04 -5.61
N ILE A 90 5.66 8.53 -4.43
CA ILE A 90 6.67 7.48 -4.25
C ILE A 90 6.26 6.19 -4.97
N MET A 91 4.99 5.83 -4.87
CA MET A 91 4.47 4.61 -5.51
C MET A 91 4.42 4.71 -7.03
N GLY A 92 4.04 5.87 -7.54
CA GLY A 92 3.85 6.07 -8.97
C GLY A 92 2.46 5.65 -9.46
N ALA A 93 2.25 5.70 -10.76
CA ALA A 93 0.97 5.37 -11.37
C ALA A 93 0.57 3.91 -11.09
N THR A 94 -0.73 3.66 -11.01
CA THR A 94 -1.28 2.33 -10.75
C THR A 94 -0.77 1.29 -11.75
N ASP A 95 -0.69 1.67 -13.02
CA ASP A 95 -0.12 0.82 -14.05
C ASP A 95 1.40 1.02 -14.07
N PRO A 96 2.20 -0.02 -13.77
CA PRO A 96 3.65 0.10 -13.77
C PRO A 96 4.24 0.57 -15.10
N LEU A 97 3.58 0.28 -16.20
CA LEU A 97 4.04 0.73 -17.53
C LEU A 97 3.92 2.23 -17.70
N LYS A 98 3.00 2.86 -16.97
CA LYS A 98 2.76 4.30 -17.01
C LYS A 98 3.44 5.04 -15.86
N ALA A 99 4.04 4.32 -14.93
CA ALA A 99 4.71 4.93 -13.79
C ALA A 99 6.03 5.57 -14.23
N GLU A 100 6.35 6.69 -13.59
CA GLU A 100 7.60 7.40 -13.90
C GLU A 100 8.80 6.68 -13.34
N GLU A 101 9.95 6.89 -13.97
CA GLU A 101 11.22 6.38 -13.48
C GLU A 101 11.44 6.82 -12.04
N GLY A 102 11.98 5.94 -11.21
CA GLY A 102 12.27 6.24 -9.83
C GLY A 102 11.08 6.07 -8.89
N THR A 103 9.98 5.48 -9.36
CA THR A 103 8.85 5.14 -8.49
C THR A 103 8.87 3.64 -8.17
N LEU A 104 8.22 3.28 -7.06
CA LEU A 104 8.19 1.87 -6.64
C LEU A 104 7.53 0.97 -7.69
N ARG A 105 6.43 1.42 -8.28
CA ARG A 105 5.73 0.61 -9.28
C ARG A 105 6.53 0.46 -10.56
N LYS A 106 7.27 1.47 -10.95
CA LYS A 106 8.16 1.37 -12.11
C LYS A 106 9.29 0.38 -11.85
N LEU A 107 9.83 0.41 -10.64
CA LEU A 107 10.94 -0.47 -10.28
C LEU A 107 10.53 -1.92 -10.07
N TYR A 108 9.39 -2.15 -9.45
CA TYR A 108 9.02 -3.48 -8.96
C TYR A 108 7.68 -4.01 -9.44
N GLY A 109 6.78 -3.16 -9.93
CA GLY A 109 5.46 -3.59 -10.36
C GLY A 109 5.51 -4.48 -11.59
N LEU A 110 4.67 -5.52 -11.59
CA LEU A 110 4.60 -6.48 -12.69
C LEU A 110 3.45 -6.17 -13.64
N SER A 111 2.32 -5.74 -13.09
CA SER A 111 1.11 -5.43 -13.86
C SER A 111 0.23 -4.49 -13.04
N ILE A 112 -0.89 -4.05 -13.59
CA ILE A 112 -1.86 -3.22 -12.85
C ILE A 112 -2.31 -3.92 -11.57
N ASP A 113 -2.56 -5.23 -11.64
CA ASP A 113 -3.02 -6.00 -10.49
C ASP A 113 -1.87 -6.32 -9.52
N LYS A 114 -0.71 -6.64 -10.06
CA LYS A 114 0.48 -7.01 -9.29
C LYS A 114 1.48 -5.85 -9.28
N ASN A 115 1.05 -4.73 -8.73
CA ASN A 115 1.83 -3.50 -8.76
C ASN A 115 2.61 -3.21 -7.47
N SER A 116 2.80 -4.22 -6.65
CA SER A 116 3.73 -4.29 -5.51
C SER A 116 3.32 -3.53 -4.27
N VAL A 117 2.67 -2.38 -4.36
CA VAL A 117 2.36 -1.56 -3.20
C VAL A 117 0.96 -0.95 -3.29
N HIS A 118 0.41 -0.64 -2.12
CA HIS A 118 -0.84 0.09 -1.96
C HIS A 118 -0.60 1.26 -1.01
N GLY A 119 -1.27 2.37 -1.26
CA GLY A 119 -1.29 3.51 -0.35
C GLY A 119 -2.67 4.13 -0.33
N SER A 120 -3.04 4.72 0.80
CA SER A 120 -4.31 5.40 0.93
C SER A 120 -4.40 6.57 -0.06
N ASP A 121 -5.60 6.85 -0.54
CA ASP A 121 -5.81 7.91 -1.54
C ASP A 121 -6.28 9.24 -0.96
N SER A 122 -6.61 9.26 0.33
CA SER A 122 -7.03 10.48 1.02
C SER A 122 -6.76 10.35 2.52
N VAL A 123 -6.77 11.47 3.22
CA VAL A 123 -6.61 11.47 4.69
C VAL A 123 -7.76 10.69 5.35
N GLU A 124 -8.98 10.85 4.87
CA GLU A 124 -10.14 10.13 5.40
C GLU A 124 -10.00 8.62 5.22
N ASN A 125 -9.64 8.19 4.02
CA ASN A 125 -9.44 6.76 3.76
C ASN A 125 -8.24 6.21 4.51
N ALA A 126 -7.18 7.00 4.67
CA ALA A 126 -6.02 6.59 5.46
C ALA A 126 -6.42 6.22 6.89
N LYS A 127 -7.28 7.05 7.50
CA LYS A 127 -7.74 6.80 8.87
C LYS A 127 -8.52 5.49 8.97
N ILE A 128 -9.43 5.26 8.03
CA ILE A 128 -10.23 4.04 7.97
C ILE A 128 -9.32 2.82 7.77
N GLU A 129 -8.38 2.91 6.85
CA GLU A 129 -7.49 1.80 6.53
C GLU A 129 -6.52 1.48 7.66
N ILE A 130 -5.99 2.51 8.32
CA ILE A 130 -5.12 2.32 9.49
C ILE A 130 -5.89 1.62 10.60
N ASP A 131 -7.11 2.08 10.90
CA ASP A 131 -7.93 1.47 11.93
C ASP A 131 -8.28 0.02 11.60
N PHE A 132 -8.44 -0.29 10.33
CA PHE A 132 -8.73 -1.66 9.91
C PHE A 132 -7.62 -2.63 10.32
N PHE A 133 -6.37 -2.24 10.14
CA PHE A 133 -5.22 -3.12 10.42
C PHE A 133 -4.60 -2.93 11.82
N PHE A 134 -4.75 -1.77 12.41
CA PHE A 134 -4.10 -1.40 13.67
C PHE A 134 -5.13 -0.87 14.67
N LYS A 135 -6.02 -1.73 15.09
CA LYS A 135 -7.09 -1.39 16.05
C LYS A 135 -6.57 -1.39 17.48
N ASP A 136 -5.83 -0.41 17.83
CA ASP A 136 -5.40 -0.31 19.22
C ASP A 136 -5.83 1.00 19.82
#